data_f215882c93dad1588e4e717b1e0f0794
#
_entry.id   f215882c93dad1588e4e717b1e0f0794
#
_cell.length_a   1.000
_cell.length_b   1.000
_cell.length_c   1.000
_cell.angle_alpha   90.00
_cell.angle_beta   90.00
_cell.angle_gamma   90.00
#
_symmetry.space_group_name_H-M   'P 1'
#
loop_
_entity.id
_entity.type
_entity.pdbx_description
1 polymer ?
#
loop_
_entity_poly.entity_id
_entity_poly.type
_entity_poly.pdbx_seq_one_letter_code
_entity_poly.pdbx_strand_id
1 'polypeptide(L)'
;VPELLGWSKELIEARSREVCDLVGLPFDDYAQRIPAELSGGQQQRVGVARALAARPDVLLMDEPFGALDPITRAGLQEEFRRIQQELDLTVVLVTHDMTEAMLMADRIAVMQGGELLQVGTASELLNHPTHDYVTQLMEMPRRRAERLERLMRAAE
;
A
#
# COMPACT_ATOMS: atom_id res chain seq x y z
N VAL A 1 19.86 6.35 2.52
CA VAL A 1 20.00 5.35 3.61
C VAL A 1 21.17 4.40 3.32
N PRO A 2 21.33 3.79 2.14
CA PRO A 2 22.47 2.90 1.87
C PRO A 2 23.85 3.53 2.13
N GLU A 3 24.03 4.81 1.82
CA GLU A 3 25.26 5.57 2.15
C GLU A 3 25.53 5.61 3.67
N LEU A 4 24.48 5.81 4.48
CA LEU A 4 24.60 5.82 5.94
C LEU A 4 24.93 4.43 6.51
N LEU A 5 24.62 3.38 5.76
CA LEU A 5 25.00 1.99 6.08
C LEU A 5 26.40 1.63 5.60
N GLY A 6 27.14 2.57 5.03
CA GLY A 6 28.52 2.39 4.58
C GLY A 6 28.66 1.54 3.31
N TRP A 7 27.62 1.46 2.48
CA TRP A 7 27.67 0.73 1.21
C TRP A 7 28.57 1.43 0.20
N SER A 8 29.27 0.67 -0.65
CA SER A 8 30.07 1.23 -1.73
C SER A 8 29.16 1.88 -2.79
N LYS A 9 29.71 2.80 -3.59
CA LYS A 9 28.96 3.47 -4.65
C LYS A 9 28.44 2.48 -5.69
N GLU A 10 29.24 1.49 -6.03
CA GLU A 10 28.89 0.43 -6.99
C GLU A 10 27.68 -0.40 -6.48
N LEU A 11 27.70 -0.74 -5.19
CA LEU A 11 26.58 -1.47 -4.56
C LEU A 11 25.32 -0.62 -4.50
N ILE A 12 25.46 0.68 -4.20
CA ILE A 12 24.33 1.62 -4.18
C ILE A 12 23.72 1.75 -5.58
N GLU A 13 24.53 1.90 -6.63
CA GLU A 13 24.03 2.00 -7.99
C GLU A 13 23.33 0.72 -8.44
N ALA A 14 23.95 -0.44 -8.22
CA ALA A 14 23.36 -1.74 -8.55
C ALA A 14 22.02 -1.93 -7.84
N ARG A 15 21.94 -1.60 -6.54
CA ARG A 15 20.68 -1.70 -5.78
C ARG A 15 19.64 -0.68 -6.23
N SER A 16 20.07 0.53 -6.61
CA SER A 16 19.14 1.53 -7.14
C SER A 16 18.49 1.08 -8.45
N ARG A 17 19.25 0.48 -9.35
CA ARG A 17 18.71 -0.14 -10.58
C ARG A 17 17.72 -1.24 -10.24
N GLU A 18 18.09 -2.17 -9.38
CA GLU A 18 17.24 -3.29 -8.96
C GLU A 18 15.88 -2.81 -8.39
N VAL A 19 15.88 -1.84 -7.46
CA VAL A 19 14.62 -1.37 -6.85
C VAL A 19 13.81 -0.48 -7.80
N CYS A 20 14.44 0.26 -8.70
CA CYS A 20 13.74 1.02 -9.73
C CYS A 20 13.04 0.09 -10.72
N ASP A 21 13.70 -0.96 -11.18
CA ASP A 21 13.10 -1.97 -12.08
C ASP A 21 11.96 -2.70 -11.38
N LEU A 22 12.12 -3.04 -10.08
CA LEU A 22 11.10 -3.71 -9.27
C LEU A 22 9.80 -2.90 -9.18
N VAL A 23 9.89 -1.55 -9.11
CA VAL A 23 8.73 -0.66 -9.07
C VAL A 23 8.30 -0.16 -10.45
N GLY A 24 8.80 -0.74 -11.54
CA GLY A 24 8.43 -0.38 -12.90
C GLY A 24 8.87 1.03 -13.33
N LEU A 25 9.97 1.53 -12.78
CA LEU A 25 10.60 2.80 -13.16
C LEU A 25 12.03 2.54 -13.64
N PRO A 26 12.27 2.27 -14.94
CA PRO A 26 13.61 2.00 -15.46
C PRO A 26 14.62 3.05 -15.01
N PHE A 27 15.70 2.60 -14.37
CA PHE A 27 16.67 3.49 -13.72
C PHE A 27 17.22 4.56 -14.66
N ASP A 28 17.58 4.19 -15.89
CA ASP A 28 18.22 5.12 -16.84
C ASP A 28 17.28 6.23 -17.29
N ASP A 29 15.95 6.00 -17.26
CA ASP A 29 14.94 6.99 -17.64
C ASP A 29 14.56 7.95 -16.49
N TYR A 30 14.73 7.48 -15.25
CA TYR A 30 14.19 8.18 -14.07
C TYR A 30 15.25 8.69 -13.09
N ALA A 31 16.47 8.16 -13.11
CA ALA A 31 17.52 8.46 -12.11
C ALA A 31 17.90 9.95 -12.02
N GLN A 32 17.73 10.71 -13.11
CA GLN A 32 18.08 12.13 -13.17
C GLN A 32 16.87 13.06 -13.05
N ARG A 33 15.64 12.50 -12.96
CA ARG A 33 14.44 13.32 -12.86
C ARG A 33 14.27 13.87 -11.45
N ILE A 34 13.84 15.11 -11.35
CA ILE A 34 13.46 15.72 -10.07
C ILE A 34 11.99 15.42 -9.77
N PRO A 35 11.56 15.43 -8.49
CA PRO A 35 10.18 15.08 -8.11
C PRO A 35 9.10 15.86 -8.87
N ALA A 36 9.33 17.12 -9.24
CA ALA A 36 8.38 17.93 -9.99
C ALA A 36 8.14 17.45 -11.43
N GLU A 37 9.01 16.60 -11.98
CA GLU A 37 8.89 16.02 -13.33
C GLU A 37 8.18 14.65 -13.32
N LEU A 38 7.77 14.20 -12.14
CA LEU A 38 7.13 12.91 -11.94
C LEU A 38 5.63 13.07 -11.69
N SER A 39 4.82 12.18 -12.28
CA SER A 39 3.42 12.06 -11.90
C SER A 39 3.26 11.59 -10.45
N GLY A 40 2.09 11.78 -9.84
CA GLY A 40 1.83 11.33 -8.46
C GLY A 40 2.10 9.84 -8.27
N GLY A 41 1.69 8.99 -9.21
CA GLY A 41 1.99 7.56 -9.18
C GLY A 41 3.48 7.23 -9.29
N GLN A 42 4.23 7.97 -10.13
CA GLN A 42 5.69 7.82 -10.24
C GLN A 42 6.40 8.26 -8.96
N GLN A 43 5.98 9.37 -8.34
CA GLN A 43 6.50 9.81 -7.05
C GLN A 43 6.29 8.75 -5.96
N GLN A 44 5.11 8.11 -5.96
CA GLN A 44 4.77 7.04 -5.02
C GLN A 44 5.68 5.82 -5.23
N ARG A 45 5.88 5.38 -6.49
CA ARG A 45 6.81 4.30 -6.85
C ARG A 45 8.24 4.60 -6.40
N VAL A 46 8.72 5.83 -6.59
CA VAL A 46 10.03 6.27 -6.07
C VAL A 46 10.07 6.20 -4.54
N GLY A 47 8.98 6.56 -3.85
CA GLY A 47 8.85 6.41 -2.40
C GLY A 47 9.03 4.96 -1.95
N VAL A 48 8.37 4.02 -2.63
CA VAL A 48 8.51 2.57 -2.37
C VAL A 48 9.93 2.09 -2.67
N ALA A 49 10.50 2.43 -3.83
CA ALA A 49 11.88 2.08 -4.18
C ALA A 49 12.89 2.57 -3.14
N ARG A 50 12.73 3.82 -2.68
CA ARG A 50 13.56 4.41 -1.62
C ARG A 50 13.47 3.63 -0.30
N ALA A 51 12.28 3.20 0.07
CA ALA A 51 12.06 2.43 1.30
C ALA A 51 12.69 1.03 1.19
N LEU A 52 12.59 0.38 0.03
CA LEU A 52 13.16 -0.95 -0.25
C LEU A 52 14.68 -0.94 -0.46
N ALA A 53 15.28 0.22 -0.75
CA ALA A 53 16.71 0.32 -1.10
C ALA A 53 17.64 -0.23 -0.02
N ALA A 54 17.28 -0.08 1.26
CA ALA A 54 18.09 -0.56 2.39
C ALA A 54 17.86 -2.04 2.75
N ARG A 55 17.06 -2.78 1.98
CA ARG A 55 16.66 -4.18 2.25
C ARG A 55 16.05 -4.36 3.65
N PRO A 56 14.96 -3.65 3.97
CA PRO A 56 14.32 -3.77 5.27
C PRO A 56 13.62 -5.12 5.43
N ASP A 57 13.58 -5.65 6.65
CA ASP A 57 12.74 -6.81 7.00
C ASP A 57 11.27 -6.38 7.20
N VAL A 58 11.06 -5.12 7.62
CA VAL A 58 9.75 -4.54 7.90
C VAL A 58 9.60 -3.20 7.21
N LEU A 59 8.52 -3.00 6.48
CA LEU A 59 8.17 -1.76 5.82
C LEU A 59 6.95 -1.12 6.48
N LEU A 60 7.09 0.15 6.90
CA LEU A 60 5.99 0.97 7.40
C LEU A 60 5.52 1.92 6.30
N MET A 61 4.22 1.94 6.03
CA MET A 61 3.60 2.82 5.04
C MET A 61 2.42 3.55 5.67
N ASP A 62 2.43 4.87 5.58
CA ASP A 62 1.37 5.73 6.09
C ASP A 62 0.61 6.36 4.92
N GLU A 63 -0.64 5.94 4.73
CA GLU A 63 -1.55 6.35 3.65
C GLU A 63 -0.92 6.38 2.25
N PRO A 64 -0.22 5.30 1.81
CA PRO A 64 0.62 5.35 0.61
C PRO A 64 -0.16 5.56 -0.68
N PHE A 65 -1.47 5.29 -0.70
CA PHE A 65 -2.29 5.38 -1.92
C PHE A 65 -3.35 6.49 -1.86
N GLY A 66 -3.42 7.24 -0.76
CA GLY A 66 -4.49 8.21 -0.49
C GLY A 66 -4.60 9.35 -1.52
N ALA A 67 -3.46 9.82 -2.04
CA ALA A 67 -3.40 10.97 -2.97
C ALA A 67 -3.55 10.60 -4.46
N LEU A 68 -3.83 9.33 -4.78
CA LEU A 68 -3.88 8.84 -6.16
C LEU A 68 -5.31 8.76 -6.70
N ASP A 69 -5.46 8.94 -8.01
CA ASP A 69 -6.70 8.64 -8.71
C ASP A 69 -7.01 7.13 -8.64
N PRO A 70 -8.29 6.72 -8.79
CA PRO A 70 -8.71 5.33 -8.57
C PRO A 70 -8.00 4.30 -9.47
N ILE A 71 -7.69 4.65 -10.73
CA ILE A 71 -7.07 3.72 -11.70
C ILE A 71 -5.60 3.50 -11.33
N THR A 72 -4.87 4.59 -11.11
CA THR A 72 -3.46 4.54 -10.68
C THR A 72 -3.32 3.83 -9.34
N ARG A 73 -4.25 4.09 -8.40
CA ARG A 73 -4.28 3.43 -7.09
C ARG A 73 -4.40 1.93 -7.23
N ALA A 74 -5.40 1.43 -7.97
CA ALA A 74 -5.62 -0.02 -8.15
C ALA A 74 -4.38 -0.70 -8.74
N GLY A 75 -3.79 -0.15 -9.79
CA GLY A 75 -2.58 -0.70 -10.40
C GLY A 75 -1.38 -0.74 -9.45
N LEU A 76 -1.20 0.32 -8.64
CA LEU A 76 -0.11 0.36 -7.66
C LEU A 76 -0.32 -0.60 -6.49
N GLN A 77 -1.55 -0.82 -6.04
CA GLN A 77 -1.87 -1.79 -4.99
C GLN A 77 -1.56 -3.22 -5.45
N GLU A 78 -1.95 -3.58 -6.67
CA GLU A 78 -1.63 -4.90 -7.26
C GLU A 78 -0.12 -5.11 -7.40
N GLU A 79 0.59 -4.12 -7.92
CA GLU A 79 2.04 -4.17 -8.07
C GLU A 79 2.76 -4.26 -6.73
N PHE A 80 2.34 -3.46 -5.74
CA PHE A 80 2.92 -3.51 -4.40
C PHE A 80 2.70 -4.87 -3.73
N ARG A 81 1.51 -5.47 -3.88
CA ARG A 81 1.24 -6.81 -3.38
C ARG A 81 2.15 -7.86 -4.02
N ARG A 82 2.39 -7.76 -5.33
CA ARG A 82 3.35 -8.63 -6.03
C ARG A 82 4.77 -8.47 -5.45
N ILE A 83 5.24 -7.24 -5.27
CA ILE A 83 6.56 -6.94 -4.68
C ILE A 83 6.67 -7.50 -3.26
N GLN A 84 5.66 -7.31 -2.44
CA GLN A 84 5.60 -7.80 -1.07
C GLN A 84 5.73 -9.33 -1.00
N GLN A 85 5.01 -10.04 -1.87
CA GLN A 85 5.08 -11.50 -1.96
C GLN A 85 6.43 -11.98 -2.52
N GLU A 86 6.96 -11.34 -3.55
CA GLU A 86 8.24 -11.68 -4.18
C GLU A 86 9.43 -11.51 -3.23
N LEU A 87 9.37 -10.52 -2.36
CA LEU A 87 10.42 -10.22 -1.38
C LEU A 87 10.17 -10.86 0.01
N ASP A 88 9.06 -11.56 0.21
CA ASP A 88 8.60 -12.09 1.52
C ASP A 88 8.65 -11.00 2.63
N LEU A 89 8.17 -9.80 2.29
CA LEU A 89 8.33 -8.60 3.09
C LEU A 89 7.19 -8.46 4.11
N THR A 90 7.53 -8.24 5.37
CA THR A 90 6.56 -7.83 6.38
C THR A 90 6.19 -6.35 6.18
N VAL A 91 4.89 -6.07 5.98
CA VAL A 91 4.40 -4.71 5.75
C VAL A 91 3.38 -4.32 6.81
N VAL A 92 3.56 -3.14 7.39
CA VAL A 92 2.55 -2.48 8.21
C VAL A 92 2.03 -1.27 7.42
N LEU A 93 0.77 -1.37 6.99
CA LEU A 93 0.08 -0.35 6.22
C LEU A 93 -0.90 0.40 7.13
N VAL A 94 -0.74 1.71 7.24
CA VAL A 94 -1.74 2.59 7.87
C VAL A 94 -2.62 3.17 6.79
N THR A 95 -3.93 2.98 6.91
CA THR A 95 -4.92 3.52 5.98
C THR A 95 -6.23 3.81 6.68
N HIS A 96 -6.98 4.78 6.16
CA HIS A 96 -8.37 5.04 6.55
C HIS A 96 -9.38 4.41 5.57
N ASP A 97 -8.93 3.79 4.47
CA ASP A 97 -9.79 3.11 3.51
C ASP A 97 -9.93 1.63 3.87
N MET A 98 -11.12 1.28 4.37
CA MET A 98 -11.42 -0.09 4.75
C MET A 98 -11.37 -1.08 3.59
N THR A 99 -11.72 -0.63 2.37
CA THR A 99 -11.63 -1.47 1.17
C THR A 99 -10.19 -1.83 0.88
N GLU A 100 -9.29 -0.86 0.98
CA GLU A 100 -7.85 -1.07 0.85
C GLU A 100 -7.33 -2.07 1.88
N ALA A 101 -7.65 -1.86 3.17
CA ALA A 101 -7.24 -2.77 4.24
C ALA A 101 -7.72 -4.21 3.98
N MET A 102 -8.98 -4.38 3.57
CA MET A 102 -9.57 -5.70 3.30
C MET A 102 -8.95 -6.41 2.09
N LEU A 103 -8.53 -5.67 1.07
CA LEU A 103 -7.96 -6.23 -0.16
C LEU A 103 -6.46 -6.53 -0.03
N MET A 104 -5.74 -5.77 0.81
CA MET A 104 -4.29 -5.85 0.87
C MET A 104 -3.74 -6.59 2.08
N ALA A 105 -4.43 -6.56 3.21
CA ALA A 105 -3.88 -7.07 4.47
C ALA A 105 -4.26 -8.52 4.75
N ASP A 106 -3.31 -9.30 5.27
CA ASP A 106 -3.57 -10.63 5.84
C ASP A 106 -4.26 -10.50 7.20
N ARG A 107 -3.91 -9.45 7.96
CA ARG A 107 -4.54 -9.10 9.24
C ARG A 107 -4.75 -7.60 9.34
N ILE A 108 -5.86 -7.20 9.94
CA ILE A 108 -6.26 -5.82 10.12
C ILE A 108 -6.33 -5.51 11.61
N ALA A 109 -5.68 -4.44 12.03
CA ALA A 109 -5.76 -3.89 13.36
C ALA A 109 -6.66 -2.63 13.32
N VAL A 110 -7.80 -2.67 14.00
CA VAL A 110 -8.70 -1.51 14.11
C VAL A 110 -8.37 -0.72 15.36
N MET A 111 -8.11 0.57 15.18
CA MET A 111 -7.77 1.50 16.27
C MET A 111 -8.76 2.66 16.32
N GLN A 112 -9.06 3.15 17.52
CA GLN A 112 -9.86 4.36 17.76
C GLN A 112 -9.35 5.07 19.01
N GLY A 113 -9.15 6.39 18.92
CA GLY A 113 -8.73 7.19 20.07
C GLY A 113 -7.38 6.78 20.68
N GLY A 114 -6.49 6.13 19.88
CA GLY A 114 -5.21 5.61 20.35
C GLY A 114 -5.28 4.20 20.96
N GLU A 115 -6.47 3.61 21.05
CA GLU A 115 -6.69 2.26 21.58
C GLU A 115 -6.84 1.24 20.45
N LEU A 116 -6.27 0.05 20.64
CA LEU A 116 -6.44 -1.09 19.75
C LEU A 116 -7.73 -1.84 20.13
N LEU A 117 -8.73 -1.78 19.24
CA LEU A 117 -10.06 -2.37 19.52
C LEU A 117 -10.13 -3.85 19.16
N GLN A 118 -9.62 -4.20 17.98
CA GLN A 118 -9.63 -5.58 17.48
C GLN A 118 -8.55 -5.81 16.45
N VAL A 119 -8.00 -7.03 16.41
CA VAL A 119 -7.08 -7.49 15.38
C VAL A 119 -7.58 -8.83 14.84
N GLY A 120 -7.65 -8.95 13.51
CA GLY A 120 -8.08 -10.20 12.87
C GLY A 120 -7.96 -10.14 11.35
N THR A 121 -8.33 -11.20 10.69
CA THR A 121 -8.54 -11.24 9.24
C THR A 121 -9.78 -10.41 8.87
N ALA A 122 -9.91 -10.01 7.60
CA ALA A 122 -11.12 -9.34 7.13
C ALA A 122 -12.40 -10.14 7.43
N SER A 123 -12.33 -11.46 7.29
CA SER A 123 -13.46 -12.36 7.60
C SER A 123 -13.83 -12.37 9.08
N GLU A 124 -12.83 -12.38 9.99
CA GLU A 124 -13.08 -12.33 11.43
C GLU A 124 -13.72 -11.01 11.85
N LEU A 125 -13.21 -9.88 11.32
CA LEU A 125 -13.78 -8.57 11.63
C LEU A 125 -15.20 -8.38 11.08
N LEU A 126 -15.49 -8.96 9.92
CA LEU A 126 -16.84 -8.93 9.32
C LEU A 126 -17.86 -9.79 10.08
N ASN A 127 -17.47 -11.00 10.47
CA ASN A 127 -18.40 -11.99 11.01
C ASN A 127 -18.44 -11.99 12.55
N HIS A 128 -17.38 -11.55 13.20
CA HIS A 128 -17.22 -11.58 14.65
C HIS A 128 -16.65 -10.26 15.19
N PRO A 129 -17.28 -9.11 14.89
CA PRO A 129 -16.86 -7.83 15.46
C PRO A 129 -17.05 -7.83 16.98
N THR A 130 -16.03 -7.37 17.72
CA THR A 130 -16.07 -7.30 19.20
C THR A 130 -16.42 -5.92 19.74
N HIS A 131 -16.56 -4.92 18.86
CA HIS A 131 -16.84 -3.53 19.21
C HIS A 131 -17.76 -2.89 18.17
N ASP A 132 -18.69 -2.03 18.61
CA ASP A 132 -19.65 -1.34 17.72
C ASP A 132 -18.97 -0.53 16.63
N TYR A 133 -17.85 0.12 16.94
CA TYR A 133 -17.07 0.85 15.95
C TYR A 133 -16.53 -0.06 14.85
N VAL A 134 -16.04 -1.26 15.20
CA VAL A 134 -15.59 -2.26 14.22
C VAL A 134 -16.74 -2.68 13.33
N THR A 135 -17.92 -2.96 13.92
CA THR A 135 -19.14 -3.29 13.17
C THR A 135 -19.47 -2.19 12.15
N GLN A 136 -19.53 -0.95 12.58
CA GLN A 136 -19.85 0.19 11.70
C GLN A 136 -18.80 0.36 10.59
N LEU A 137 -17.52 0.22 10.91
CA LEU A 137 -16.42 0.37 9.98
C LEU A 137 -16.46 -0.71 8.88
N MET A 138 -16.72 -1.96 9.26
CA MET A 138 -16.79 -3.10 8.34
C MET A 138 -18.05 -3.11 7.47
N GLU A 139 -19.15 -2.51 7.95
CA GLU A 139 -20.36 -2.35 7.15
C GLU A 139 -20.22 -1.34 6.00
N MET A 140 -19.32 -0.37 6.09
CA MET A 140 -19.24 0.68 5.06
C MET A 140 -18.90 0.16 3.67
N PRO A 141 -17.89 -0.70 3.44
CA PRO A 141 -17.61 -1.30 2.14
C PRO A 141 -18.80 -2.11 1.61
N ARG A 142 -19.45 -2.88 2.46
CA ARG A 142 -20.63 -3.69 2.11
C ARG A 142 -21.79 -2.81 1.62
N ARG A 143 -22.14 -1.75 2.35
CA ARG A 143 -23.20 -0.81 1.95
C ARG A 143 -22.89 -0.10 0.64
N ARG A 144 -21.61 0.23 0.38
CA ARG A 144 -21.17 0.80 -0.90
C ARG A 144 -21.36 -0.19 -2.04
N ALA A 145 -20.93 -1.44 -1.87
CA ALA A 145 -21.07 -2.49 -2.86
C ALA A 145 -22.55 -2.76 -3.21
N GLU A 146 -23.42 -2.93 -2.22
CA GLU A 146 -24.85 -3.13 -2.40
C GLU A 146 -25.54 -1.95 -3.13
N ARG A 147 -25.07 -0.72 -2.85
CA ARG A 147 -25.58 0.47 -3.54
C ARG A 147 -25.16 0.51 -5.00
N LEU A 148 -23.90 0.17 -5.30
CA LEU A 148 -23.39 0.10 -6.68
C LEU A 148 -24.11 -0.98 -7.48
N GLU A 149 -24.31 -2.18 -6.93
CA GLU A 149 -25.06 -3.25 -7.59
C GLU A 149 -26.48 -2.82 -7.97
N ARG A 150 -27.17 -2.13 -7.05
CA ARG A 150 -28.52 -1.60 -7.33
C ARG A 150 -28.52 -0.59 -8.47
N LEU A 151 -27.51 0.30 -8.52
CA LEU A 151 -27.39 1.28 -9.60
C LEU A 151 -27.08 0.63 -10.95
N MET A 152 -26.22 -0.39 -10.97
CA MET A 152 -25.87 -1.11 -12.19
C MET A 152 -27.07 -1.88 -12.75
N ARG A 153 -27.86 -2.57 -11.90
CA ARG A 153 -29.09 -3.26 -12.30
C ARG A 153 -30.19 -2.31 -12.80
N ALA A 154 -30.21 -1.06 -12.33
CA ALA A 154 -31.19 -0.08 -12.77
C ALA A 154 -30.80 0.59 -14.11
N ALA A 155 -29.58 0.38 -14.60
CA ALA A 155 -29.07 0.90 -15.86
C ALA A 155 -29.17 -0.11 -17.03
N GLU A 156 -29.58 -1.36 -16.76
CA GLU A 156 -29.93 -2.41 -17.71
C GLU A 156 -31.42 -2.35 -18.10
#